data_9f57ef198ee06db48b3a33c7037807ac
#
_entry.id   9f57ef198ee06db48b3a33c7037807ac
#
_cell.length_a   1.000
_cell.length_b   1.000
_cell.length_c   1.000
_cell.angle_alpha   90.00
_cell.angle_beta   90.00
_cell.angle_gamma   90.00
#
_symmetry.space_group_name_H-M   'P 1'
#
loop_
_entity.id
_entity.type
_entity.pdbx_description
1 polymer ?
#
loop_
_entity_poly.entity_id
_entity_poly.type
_entity_poly.pdbx_seq_one_letter_code
_entity_poly.pdbx_strand_id
1 'polypeptide(L)'
;VVQDVLDYFIRKKAQCLAAGINDVIIDPGFGFGKTIAHNYALLKKLSVFHLLNCPLLVGISRKSMIYKLLDSTPVDALNGTTVLNTLALQQGAAILRVHDVKAAAEVIRITEYMQKV
;
A
#
# COMPACT_ATOMS: atom_id res chain seq x y z
N VAL A 1 12.57 6.30 6.83
CA VAL A 1 11.11 6.17 7.02
C VAL A 1 10.67 4.71 7.04
N VAL A 2 11.20 3.89 6.14
CA VAL A 2 10.80 2.47 6.04
C VAL A 2 11.12 1.71 7.32
N GLN A 3 12.34 1.88 7.84
CA GLN A 3 12.76 1.20 9.06
C GLN A 3 11.91 1.60 10.27
N ASP A 4 11.58 2.89 10.40
CA ASP A 4 10.78 3.39 11.52
C ASP A 4 9.36 2.79 11.49
N VAL A 5 8.77 2.70 10.30
CA VAL A 5 7.44 2.10 10.12
C VAL A 5 7.48 0.60 10.43
N LEU A 6 8.52 -0.09 9.97
CA LEU A 6 8.70 -1.52 10.26
C LEU A 6 8.85 -1.74 11.77
N ASP A 7 9.69 -0.97 12.45
CA ASP A 7 9.89 -1.07 13.89
C ASP A 7 8.59 -0.82 14.66
N TYR A 8 7.80 0.16 14.23
CA TYR A 8 6.48 0.44 14.79
C TYR A 8 5.58 -0.79 14.71
N PHE A 9 5.49 -1.43 13.54
CA PHE A 9 4.62 -2.59 13.36
C PHE A 9 5.13 -3.83 14.09
N ILE A 10 6.41 -4.01 14.22
CA ILE A 10 6.97 -5.12 15.02
C ILE A 10 6.46 -5.00 16.46
N ARG A 11 6.52 -3.81 17.05
CA ARG A 11 6.03 -3.57 18.42
C ARG A 11 4.51 -3.74 18.50
N LYS A 12 3.76 -3.18 17.54
CA LYS A 12 2.30 -3.25 17.54
C LYS A 12 1.79 -4.68 17.36
N LYS A 13 2.41 -5.44 16.49
CA LYS A 13 2.04 -6.85 16.31
C LYS A 13 2.26 -7.64 17.61
N ALA A 14 3.39 -7.43 18.26
CA ALA A 14 3.67 -8.07 19.55
C ALA A 14 2.62 -7.69 20.62
N GLN A 15 2.22 -6.42 20.68
CA GLN A 15 1.16 -5.96 21.59
C GLN A 15 -0.19 -6.64 21.28
N CYS A 16 -0.53 -6.77 20.00
CA CYS A 16 -1.76 -7.44 19.58
C CYS A 16 -1.76 -8.91 20.01
N LEU A 17 -0.68 -9.63 19.78
CA LEU A 17 -0.56 -11.02 20.17
C LEU A 17 -0.66 -11.18 21.70
N ALA A 18 -0.01 -10.31 22.46
CA ALA A 18 -0.09 -10.32 23.92
C ALA A 18 -1.50 -10.07 24.43
N ALA A 19 -2.31 -9.32 23.68
CA ALA A 19 -3.72 -9.04 24.00
C ALA A 19 -4.70 -10.11 23.48
N GLY A 20 -4.19 -11.17 22.85
CA GLY A 20 -5.02 -12.25 22.31
C GLY A 20 -5.55 -11.99 20.90
N ILE A 21 -5.05 -10.98 20.20
CA ILE A 21 -5.44 -10.67 18.82
C ILE A 21 -4.47 -11.38 17.87
N ASN A 22 -4.98 -12.37 17.13
CA ASN A 22 -4.16 -13.20 16.25
C ASN A 22 -4.21 -12.78 14.77
N ASP A 23 -5.33 -12.21 14.33
CA ASP A 23 -5.54 -11.80 12.95
C ASP A 23 -5.32 -10.29 12.82
N VAL A 24 -4.22 -9.92 12.16
CA VAL A 24 -3.79 -8.54 12.00
C VAL A 24 -3.52 -8.25 10.54
N ILE A 25 -4.01 -7.11 10.05
CA ILE A 25 -3.71 -6.55 8.73
C ILE A 25 -2.84 -5.33 8.93
N ILE A 26 -1.78 -5.21 8.14
CA ILE A 26 -0.85 -4.07 8.19
C ILE A 26 -1.22 -3.03 7.13
N ASP A 27 -1.43 -1.80 7.56
CA ASP A 27 -1.63 -0.64 6.67
C ASP A 27 -0.51 0.38 6.91
N PRO A 28 0.46 0.52 6.01
CA PRO A 28 1.59 1.44 6.20
C PRO A 28 1.21 2.92 6.24
N GLY A 29 -0.01 3.28 5.87
CA GLY A 29 -0.52 4.63 6.05
C GLY A 29 0.09 5.64 5.08
N PHE A 30 -0.05 5.43 3.79
CA PHE A 30 0.40 6.39 2.78
C PHE A 30 -0.29 7.75 2.98
N GLY A 31 0.48 8.83 2.91
CA GLY A 31 0.00 10.20 3.02
C GLY A 31 0.04 10.79 4.43
N PHE A 32 -0.10 9.99 5.47
CA PHE A 32 -0.21 10.47 6.85
C PHE A 32 1.13 11.01 7.38
N GLY A 33 1.27 12.33 7.42
CA GLY A 33 2.47 12.99 7.95
C GLY A 33 3.76 12.71 7.17
N LYS A 34 3.67 12.13 5.98
CA LYS A 34 4.81 11.76 5.16
C LYS A 34 4.98 12.72 4.00
N THR A 35 6.24 13.01 3.61
CA THR A 35 6.53 13.72 2.37
C THR A 35 6.25 12.82 1.16
N ILE A 36 6.20 13.43 -0.03
CA ILE A 36 6.07 12.67 -1.28
C ILE A 36 7.21 11.66 -1.41
N ALA A 37 8.44 12.09 -1.17
CA ALA A 37 9.62 11.21 -1.23
C ALA A 37 9.52 10.05 -0.23
N HIS A 38 9.02 10.29 0.99
CA HIS A 38 8.81 9.24 1.99
C HIS A 38 7.77 8.23 1.55
N ASN A 39 6.67 8.69 0.94
CA ASN A 39 5.63 7.81 0.42
C ASN A 39 6.16 6.89 -0.68
N TYR A 40 6.94 7.42 -1.62
CA TYR A 40 7.53 6.61 -2.69
C TYR A 40 8.59 5.65 -2.16
N ALA A 41 9.39 6.06 -1.19
CA ALA A 41 10.36 5.17 -0.53
C ALA A 41 9.64 4.00 0.15
N LEU A 42 8.52 4.28 0.82
CA LEU A 42 7.70 3.27 1.47
C LEU A 42 7.12 2.29 0.46
N LEU A 43 6.58 2.78 -0.63
CA LEU A 43 6.05 1.93 -1.70
C LEU A 43 7.15 1.10 -2.36
N LYS A 44 8.29 1.70 -2.66
CA LYS A 44 9.43 1.01 -3.28
C LYS A 44 9.91 -0.18 -2.45
N LYS A 45 9.81 -0.07 -1.13
CA LYS A 45 10.28 -1.10 -0.20
C LYS A 45 9.15 -1.82 0.53
N LEU A 46 7.94 -1.78 -0.03
CA LEU A 46 6.76 -2.36 0.61
C LEU A 46 6.94 -3.84 0.95
N SER A 47 7.64 -4.60 0.12
CA SER A 47 7.88 -6.02 0.32
C SER A 47 8.61 -6.34 1.63
N VAL A 48 9.31 -5.38 2.22
CA VAL A 48 9.98 -5.55 3.53
C VAL A 48 8.98 -5.93 4.63
N PHE A 49 7.73 -5.43 4.54
CA PHE A 49 6.70 -5.70 5.54
C PHE A 49 6.22 -7.15 5.55
N HIS A 50 6.59 -7.97 4.56
CA HIS A 50 6.32 -9.41 4.60
C HIS A 50 7.04 -10.13 5.73
N LEU A 51 8.08 -9.53 6.32
CA LEU A 51 8.71 -10.02 7.53
C LEU A 51 7.74 -10.14 8.70
N LEU A 52 6.64 -9.36 8.68
CA LEU A 52 5.63 -9.38 9.74
C LEU A 52 4.64 -10.54 9.61
N ASN A 53 4.65 -11.24 8.48
CA ASN A 53 3.78 -12.39 8.22
C ASN A 53 2.28 -12.03 8.34
N CYS A 54 1.92 -10.84 7.89
CA CYS A 54 0.55 -10.33 7.90
C CYS A 54 0.16 -9.84 6.51
N PRO A 55 -1.13 -9.91 6.15
CA PRO A 55 -1.59 -9.27 4.91
C PRO A 55 -1.32 -7.76 4.93
N LEU A 56 -0.93 -7.23 3.78
CA LEU A 56 -0.71 -5.79 3.61
C LEU A 56 -1.91 -5.15 2.93
N LEU A 57 -2.41 -4.08 3.52
CA LEU A 57 -3.43 -3.21 2.93
C LEU A 57 -2.76 -1.94 2.44
N VAL A 58 -3.06 -1.53 1.21
CA VAL A 58 -2.51 -0.33 0.60
C VAL A 58 -3.63 0.62 0.21
N GLY A 59 -3.59 1.84 0.74
CA GLY A 59 -4.54 2.91 0.45
C GLY A 59 -3.85 4.11 -0.18
N ILE A 60 -3.61 4.06 -1.49
CA ILE A 60 -2.91 5.10 -2.25
C ILE A 60 -3.90 5.98 -3.04
N SER A 61 -5.09 5.47 -3.31
CA SER A 61 -6.04 6.02 -4.26
C SER A 61 -6.18 7.55 -4.17
N ARG A 62 -5.87 8.22 -5.28
CA ARG A 62 -6.03 9.66 -5.52
C ARG A 62 -5.33 10.55 -4.49
N LYS A 63 -4.31 10.03 -3.80
CA LYS A 63 -3.58 10.78 -2.78
C LYS A 63 -2.56 11.76 -3.38
N SER A 64 -2.10 12.68 -2.54
CA SER A 64 -1.23 13.77 -2.98
C SER A 64 0.10 13.30 -3.56
N MET A 65 0.59 12.12 -3.15
CA MET A 65 1.79 11.53 -3.74
C MET A 65 1.64 11.29 -5.25
N ILE A 66 0.40 11.14 -5.73
CA ILE A 66 0.09 10.99 -7.16
C ILE A 66 -0.04 12.35 -7.81
N TYR A 67 -1.07 13.12 -7.41
CA TYR A 67 -1.43 14.32 -8.17
C TYR A 67 -0.44 15.47 -8.00
N LYS A 68 0.27 15.57 -6.87
CA LYS A 68 1.31 16.59 -6.71
C LYS A 68 2.55 16.26 -7.53
N LEU A 69 2.94 15.01 -7.63
CA LEU A 69 4.06 14.60 -8.49
C LEU A 69 3.79 14.93 -9.96
N LEU A 70 2.54 14.75 -10.39
CA LEU A 70 2.14 14.88 -11.79
C LEU A 70 1.61 16.29 -12.13
N ASP A 71 1.69 17.23 -11.18
CA ASP A 71 1.13 18.58 -11.34
C ASP A 71 -0.34 18.54 -11.77
N SER A 72 -1.12 17.73 -11.08
CA SER A 72 -2.51 17.43 -11.40
C SER A 72 -3.42 17.64 -10.18
N THR A 73 -4.61 17.05 -10.19
CA THR A 73 -5.63 17.17 -9.15
C THR A 73 -6.14 15.79 -8.75
N PRO A 74 -6.82 15.66 -7.60
CA PRO A 74 -7.41 14.36 -7.22
C PRO A 74 -8.39 13.81 -8.25
N VAL A 75 -9.14 14.68 -8.96
CA VAL A 75 -10.11 14.28 -9.99
C VAL A 75 -9.41 13.57 -11.14
N ASP A 76 -8.23 14.02 -11.52
CA ASP A 76 -7.46 13.47 -12.65
C ASP A 76 -6.39 12.45 -12.21
N ALA A 77 -6.54 11.88 -11.00
CA ALA A 77 -5.56 10.98 -10.43
C ALA A 77 -5.83 9.48 -10.65
N LEU A 78 -6.80 9.12 -11.49
CA LEU A 78 -7.15 7.71 -11.71
C LEU A 78 -6.02 6.93 -12.37
N ASN A 79 -5.44 7.45 -13.43
CA ASN A 79 -4.35 6.76 -14.12
C ASN A 79 -3.15 6.53 -13.18
N GLY A 80 -2.72 7.55 -12.46
CA GLY A 80 -1.64 7.42 -11.48
C GLY A 80 -1.97 6.44 -10.37
N THR A 81 -3.21 6.43 -9.91
CA THR A 81 -3.70 5.44 -8.94
C THR A 81 -3.55 4.02 -9.47
N THR A 82 -3.95 3.78 -10.71
CA THR A 82 -3.83 2.47 -11.36
C THR A 82 -2.36 2.03 -11.44
N VAL A 83 -1.47 2.94 -11.80
CA VAL A 83 -0.03 2.65 -11.85
C VAL A 83 0.49 2.23 -10.49
N LEU A 84 0.18 3.01 -9.44
CA LEU A 84 0.69 2.72 -8.10
C LEU A 84 0.05 1.48 -7.47
N ASN A 85 -1.23 1.21 -7.73
CA ASN A 85 -1.88 -0.02 -7.30
C ASN A 85 -1.22 -1.25 -7.95
N THR A 86 -0.85 -1.15 -9.21
CA THR A 86 -0.13 -2.23 -9.90
C THR A 86 1.22 -2.50 -9.21
N LEU A 87 1.98 -1.44 -8.94
CA LEU A 87 3.27 -1.57 -8.27
C LEU A 87 3.12 -2.12 -6.84
N ALA A 88 2.09 -1.70 -6.12
CA ALA A 88 1.79 -2.22 -4.79
C ALA A 88 1.49 -3.72 -4.81
N LEU A 89 0.69 -4.18 -5.77
CA LEU A 89 0.40 -5.61 -5.92
C LEU A 89 1.66 -6.43 -6.24
N GLN A 90 2.54 -5.91 -7.08
CA GLN A 90 3.82 -6.55 -7.37
C GLN A 90 4.72 -6.64 -6.14
N GLN A 91 4.58 -5.71 -5.20
CA GLN A 91 5.28 -5.73 -3.92
C GLN A 91 4.57 -6.58 -2.86
N GLY A 92 3.47 -7.23 -3.21
CA GLY A 92 2.78 -8.17 -2.34
C GLY A 92 1.62 -7.60 -1.55
N ALA A 93 1.05 -6.46 -1.93
CA ALA A 93 -0.19 -5.98 -1.32
C ALA A 93 -1.29 -7.02 -1.50
N ALA A 94 -2.03 -7.31 -0.43
CA ALA A 94 -3.12 -8.27 -0.44
C ALA A 94 -4.49 -7.59 -0.56
N ILE A 95 -4.61 -6.34 -0.11
CA ILE A 95 -5.85 -5.58 -0.09
C ILE A 95 -5.56 -4.18 -0.61
N LEU A 96 -6.39 -3.71 -1.53
CA LEU A 96 -6.36 -2.33 -2.03
C LEU A 96 -7.59 -1.59 -1.54
N ARG A 97 -7.38 -0.48 -0.82
CA ARG A 97 -8.47 0.44 -0.45
C ARG A 97 -8.54 1.53 -1.50
N VAL A 98 -9.68 1.63 -2.20
CA VAL A 98 -9.78 2.42 -3.42
C VAL A 98 -11.09 3.21 -3.50
N HIS A 99 -11.09 4.26 -4.33
CA HIS A 99 -12.32 4.97 -4.74
C HIS A 99 -12.92 4.36 -6.00
N ASP A 100 -12.07 3.90 -6.92
CA ASP A 100 -12.47 3.43 -8.25
C ASP A 100 -12.41 1.91 -8.31
N VAL A 101 -13.49 1.27 -7.88
CA VAL A 101 -13.54 -0.19 -7.67
C VAL A 101 -13.30 -0.96 -8.96
N LYS A 102 -13.95 -0.54 -10.06
CA LYS A 102 -13.81 -1.23 -11.34
C LYS A 102 -12.36 -1.22 -11.83
N ALA A 103 -11.71 -0.05 -11.80
CA ALA A 103 -10.32 0.09 -12.22
C ALA A 103 -9.38 -0.78 -11.36
N ALA A 104 -9.58 -0.80 -10.05
CA ALA A 104 -8.78 -1.62 -9.16
C ALA A 104 -9.02 -3.11 -9.38
N ALA A 105 -10.26 -3.53 -9.60
CA ALA A 105 -10.60 -4.93 -9.88
C ALA A 105 -9.92 -5.41 -11.17
N GLU A 106 -9.86 -4.57 -12.18
CA GLU A 106 -9.16 -4.89 -13.44
C GLU A 106 -7.66 -5.07 -13.23
N VAL A 107 -7.05 -4.20 -12.42
CA VAL A 107 -5.62 -4.33 -12.06
C VAL A 107 -5.37 -5.67 -11.38
N ILE A 108 -6.19 -6.02 -10.41
CA ILE A 108 -6.06 -7.29 -9.68
C ILE A 108 -6.21 -8.48 -10.64
N ARG A 109 -7.21 -8.45 -11.49
CA ARG A 109 -7.46 -9.53 -12.45
C ARG A 109 -6.30 -9.74 -13.42
N ILE A 110 -5.74 -8.65 -13.93
CA ILE A 110 -4.60 -8.71 -14.85
C ILE A 110 -3.34 -9.24 -14.14
N THR A 111 -3.02 -8.70 -12.96
CA THR A 111 -1.83 -9.10 -12.23
C THR A 111 -1.91 -10.56 -11.77
N GLU A 112 -3.08 -11.02 -11.32
CA GLU A 112 -3.27 -12.42 -10.95
C GLU A 112 -3.10 -13.36 -12.13
N TYR A 113 -3.67 -13.03 -13.29
CA TYR A 113 -3.51 -13.84 -14.50
C TYR A 113 -2.03 -13.95 -14.89
N MET A 114 -1.31 -12.82 -14.86
CA MET A 114 0.09 -12.78 -15.23
C MET A 114 0.96 -13.66 -14.33
N GLN A 115 0.61 -13.79 -13.06
CA GLN A 115 1.32 -14.65 -12.11
C GLN A 115 1.11 -16.15 -12.38
N LYS A 116 0.03 -16.53 -13.06
CA LYS A 116 -0.32 -17.93 -13.34
C LYS A 116 0.37 -18.50 -14.58
N VAL A 117 0.89 -17.65 -15.46
CA VAL A 117 1.52 -18.10 -16.73
C VAL A 117 3.07 -18.17 -16.64
#